data_54c851ac84e6076d4b62725c296e2b4a
#
_entry.id   54c851ac84e6076d4b62725c296e2b4a
#
_cell.length_a   1.000
_cell.length_b   1.000
_cell.length_c   1.000
_cell.angle_alpha   90.00
_cell.angle_beta   90.00
_cell.angle_gamma   90.00
#
_symmetry.space_group_name_H-M   'P 1'
#
loop_
_entity.id
_entity.type
_entity.pdbx_description
1 polymer ?
#
loop_
_entity_poly.entity_id
_entity_poly.type
_entity_poly.pdbx_seq_one_letter_code
_entity_poly.pdbx_strand_id
1 'polypeptide(L)'
;MHKIGLSLTVTGSFPSLFSNGIYQNALTLFETFKLCNNVSDVYIVSLGEIPSYIPEQLEKYKEYIISVEDCLKKIDTFIVLTNGIGNDMINLLKSYNIKVVFQIMGTEYHVFNEYICFNTDLVNEYKNTPVDAVWISPHIYNPNKDFLEIVYQTNAHIAPYVWSPYFLEESLKMIGRNVYSPNNKNSKRISTFEPNLNYVKTCLTPIIIAEKMHLKYPNLIEKFSIFCSDKLYDRPKFIEFVSDKSIYLNKKLFFERRYPIVFSLFEHSDIVLAHQRDLEYNYLYFDAAWLGFPLVHNSESIKDLGFYYPDFNAEKATEIIKDLCENFDNNYEEYLTKSREYISKFLYNNQENVNGYQDLINKLFENN
;
A
#
# COMPACT_ATOMS: atom_id res chain seq x y z
N MET A 1 2.81 -30.74 -5.43
CA MET A 1 3.11 -29.51 -4.65
C MET A 1 3.82 -28.55 -5.57
N HIS A 2 3.45 -27.26 -5.52
CA HIS A 2 3.90 -26.24 -6.45
C HIS A 2 5.11 -25.48 -5.91
N LYS A 3 5.90 -24.89 -6.83
CA LYS A 3 7.09 -24.10 -6.52
C LYS A 3 6.91 -22.69 -7.06
N ILE A 4 6.81 -21.72 -6.16
CA ILE A 4 6.42 -20.36 -6.47
C ILE A 4 7.66 -19.46 -6.55
N GLY A 5 7.74 -18.61 -7.57
CA GLY A 5 8.67 -17.49 -7.68
C GLY A 5 7.93 -16.17 -7.62
N LEU A 6 8.31 -15.29 -6.69
CA LEU A 6 7.76 -13.94 -6.55
C LEU A 6 8.73 -12.93 -7.16
N SER A 7 8.29 -12.14 -8.12
CA SER A 7 9.16 -11.12 -8.74
C SER A 7 9.45 -9.97 -7.76
N LEU A 8 10.72 -9.58 -7.65
CA LEU A 8 11.13 -8.43 -6.87
C LEU A 8 12.48 -7.92 -7.38
N THR A 9 12.65 -6.60 -7.50
CA THR A 9 13.99 -6.04 -7.69
C THR A 9 14.64 -5.88 -6.33
N VAL A 10 15.53 -6.80 -5.98
CA VAL A 10 16.24 -6.75 -4.70
C VAL A 10 17.30 -5.65 -4.75
N THR A 11 17.29 -4.74 -3.78
CA THR A 11 18.28 -3.66 -3.65
C THR A 11 19.05 -3.79 -2.34
N GLY A 12 20.33 -3.41 -2.33
CA GLY A 12 21.15 -3.36 -1.12
C GLY A 12 20.80 -2.22 -0.15
N SER A 13 19.74 -1.43 -0.45
CA SER A 13 19.31 -0.29 0.37
C SER A 13 18.03 -0.61 1.11
N PHE A 14 18.14 -0.78 2.42
CA PHE A 14 17.00 -1.05 3.31
C PHE A 14 15.92 0.06 3.35
N PRO A 15 16.25 1.37 3.32
CA PRO A 15 15.22 2.41 3.31
C PRO A 15 14.21 2.28 2.15
N SER A 16 14.60 1.67 1.03
CA SER A 16 13.70 1.44 -0.10
C SER A 16 12.61 0.41 0.18
N LEU A 17 12.85 -0.54 1.08
CA LEU A 17 11.89 -1.60 1.44
C LEU A 17 10.65 -1.03 2.14
N PHE A 18 10.83 -0.04 3.02
CA PHE A 18 9.72 0.59 3.75
C PHE A 18 9.08 1.75 3.00
N SER A 19 9.70 2.19 1.92
CA SER A 19 9.16 3.28 1.11
C SER A 19 8.16 2.79 0.04
N ASN A 20 8.08 1.48 -0.19
CA ASN A 20 7.25 0.92 -1.24
C ASN A 20 6.44 -0.28 -0.74
N GLY A 21 5.09 -0.16 -0.75
CA GLY A 21 4.19 -1.24 -0.36
C GLY A 21 4.35 -2.54 -1.17
N ILE A 22 4.93 -2.47 -2.38
CA ILE A 22 5.19 -3.66 -3.21
C ILE A 22 6.21 -4.60 -2.54
N TYR A 23 7.28 -4.06 -1.93
CA TYR A 23 8.25 -4.87 -1.19
C TYR A 23 7.61 -5.55 0.01
N GLN A 24 6.83 -4.81 0.79
CA GLN A 24 6.09 -5.38 1.92
C GLN A 24 5.14 -6.48 1.44
N ASN A 25 4.44 -6.25 0.33
CA ASN A 25 3.54 -7.24 -0.25
C ASN A 25 4.28 -8.51 -0.70
N ALA A 26 5.40 -8.38 -1.43
CA ALA A 26 6.19 -9.52 -1.89
C ALA A 26 6.59 -10.44 -0.72
N LEU A 27 7.11 -9.86 0.35
CA LEU A 27 7.57 -10.62 1.52
C LEU A 27 6.40 -11.17 2.35
N THR A 28 5.30 -10.43 2.43
CA THR A 28 4.06 -10.92 3.06
C THR A 28 3.49 -12.11 2.30
N LEU A 29 3.46 -12.05 0.97
CA LEU A 29 3.04 -13.17 0.12
C LEU A 29 3.98 -14.37 0.22
N PHE A 30 5.30 -14.12 0.30
CA PHE A 30 6.28 -15.19 0.54
C PHE A 30 5.91 -15.99 1.80
N GLU A 31 5.66 -15.31 2.91
CA GLU A 31 5.26 -15.96 4.16
C GLU A 31 3.88 -16.65 4.03
N THR A 32 2.92 -16.04 3.31
CA THR A 32 1.60 -16.66 3.06
C THR A 32 1.73 -17.95 2.27
N PHE A 33 2.49 -17.95 1.17
CA PHE A 33 2.67 -19.15 0.34
C PHE A 33 3.41 -20.27 1.06
N LYS A 34 4.33 -19.97 1.97
CA LYS A 34 4.97 -20.97 2.83
C LYS A 34 4.00 -21.70 3.75
N LEU A 35 2.83 -21.13 4.02
CA LEU A 35 1.77 -21.74 4.82
C LEU A 35 0.80 -22.56 3.96
N CYS A 36 0.85 -22.45 2.64
CA CYS A 36 -0.03 -23.16 1.74
C CYS A 36 0.37 -24.64 1.62
N ASN A 37 -0.55 -25.55 1.91
CA ASN A 37 -0.29 -27.01 1.90
C ASN A 37 0.03 -27.58 0.52
N ASN A 38 -0.35 -26.89 -0.56
CA ASN A 38 -0.07 -27.27 -1.95
C ASN A 38 1.22 -26.66 -2.50
N VAL A 39 1.98 -25.91 -1.70
CA VAL A 39 3.26 -25.29 -2.06
C VAL A 39 4.42 -26.00 -1.34
N SER A 40 5.47 -26.39 -2.07
CA SER A 40 6.68 -26.98 -1.49
C SER A 40 7.79 -25.98 -1.26
N ASP A 41 7.95 -25.03 -2.19
CA ASP A 41 9.03 -24.07 -2.17
C ASP A 41 8.55 -22.69 -2.61
N VAL A 42 9.08 -21.64 -1.99
CA VAL A 42 8.82 -20.25 -2.37
C VAL A 42 10.15 -19.54 -2.53
N TYR A 43 10.31 -18.82 -3.62
CA TYR A 43 11.50 -18.05 -3.95
C TYR A 43 11.18 -16.59 -4.22
N ILE A 44 12.11 -15.71 -3.93
CA ILE A 44 12.12 -14.30 -4.35
C ILE A 44 13.02 -14.22 -5.57
N VAL A 45 12.45 -13.95 -6.73
CA VAL A 45 13.21 -13.87 -7.98
C VAL A 45 13.63 -12.42 -8.23
N SER A 46 14.92 -12.14 -8.13
CA SER A 46 15.44 -10.81 -8.39
C SER A 46 15.40 -10.50 -9.89
N LEU A 47 14.68 -9.45 -10.27
CA LEU A 47 14.62 -8.97 -11.67
C LEU A 47 15.87 -8.17 -12.07
N GLY A 48 16.79 -7.92 -11.15
CA GLY A 48 18.10 -7.30 -11.37
C GLY A 48 19.21 -8.14 -10.75
N GLU A 49 20.42 -7.60 -10.77
CA GLU A 49 21.55 -8.22 -10.09
C GLU A 49 21.27 -8.37 -8.59
N ILE A 50 21.56 -9.53 -8.03
CA ILE A 50 21.45 -9.76 -6.59
C ILE A 50 22.60 -8.99 -5.93
N PRO A 51 22.32 -8.03 -5.04
CA PRO A 51 23.37 -7.26 -4.40
C PRO A 51 24.24 -8.14 -3.50
N SER A 52 25.53 -7.83 -3.44
CA SER A 52 26.49 -8.55 -2.55
C SER A 52 26.15 -8.37 -1.06
N TYR A 53 25.50 -7.29 -0.71
CA TYR A 53 25.03 -7.00 0.65
C TYR A 53 23.49 -7.08 0.69
N ILE A 54 22.98 -7.92 1.56
CA ILE A 54 21.55 -8.00 1.88
C ILE A 54 21.36 -7.34 3.26
N PRO A 55 20.42 -6.38 3.39
CA PRO A 55 20.12 -5.77 4.69
C PRO A 55 19.72 -6.80 5.75
N GLU A 56 20.10 -6.57 7.01
CA GLU A 56 19.81 -7.47 8.14
C GLU A 56 18.34 -7.89 8.22
N GLN A 57 17.43 -6.97 7.95
CA GLN A 57 15.99 -7.20 7.96
C GLN A 57 15.51 -8.16 6.86
N LEU A 58 16.33 -8.41 5.84
CA LEU A 58 16.08 -9.39 4.79
C LEU A 58 16.93 -10.66 4.94
N GLU A 59 17.80 -10.74 5.96
CA GLU A 59 18.72 -11.88 6.10
C GLU A 59 17.98 -13.22 6.15
N LYS A 60 16.79 -13.27 6.79
CA LYS A 60 15.96 -14.48 6.83
C LYS A 60 15.45 -14.93 5.46
N TYR A 61 15.46 -14.06 4.45
CA TYR A 61 15.03 -14.37 3.08
C TYR A 61 16.20 -14.65 2.13
N LYS A 62 17.44 -14.44 2.56
CA LYS A 62 18.64 -14.46 1.71
C LYS A 62 18.79 -15.74 0.89
N GLU A 63 18.61 -16.89 1.51
CA GLU A 63 18.72 -18.20 0.84
C GLU A 63 17.58 -18.50 -0.16
N TYR A 64 16.49 -17.72 -0.09
CA TYR A 64 15.35 -17.81 -0.99
C TYR A 64 15.42 -16.81 -2.15
N ILE A 65 16.40 -15.89 -2.13
CA ILE A 65 16.60 -14.94 -3.23
C ILE A 65 17.40 -15.64 -4.32
N ILE A 66 16.81 -15.74 -5.51
CA ILE A 66 17.40 -16.40 -6.68
C ILE A 66 17.43 -15.48 -7.89
N SER A 67 18.29 -15.77 -8.84
CA SER A 67 18.35 -15.11 -10.14
C SER A 67 17.20 -15.57 -11.05
N VAL A 68 16.96 -14.83 -12.14
CA VAL A 68 16.05 -15.26 -13.21
C VAL A 68 16.51 -16.58 -13.83
N GLU A 69 17.81 -16.76 -14.03
CA GLU A 69 18.36 -18.00 -14.60
C GLU A 69 18.10 -19.23 -13.70
N ASP A 70 18.26 -19.06 -12.39
CA ASP A 70 17.99 -20.13 -11.44
C ASP A 70 16.48 -20.43 -11.34
N CYS A 71 15.63 -19.41 -11.45
CA CYS A 71 14.19 -19.61 -11.35
C CYS A 71 13.66 -20.51 -12.47
N LEU A 72 14.20 -20.43 -13.69
CA LEU A 72 13.80 -21.28 -14.82
C LEU A 72 13.93 -22.79 -14.54
N LYS A 73 14.77 -23.17 -13.58
CA LYS A 73 15.03 -24.57 -13.20
C LYS A 73 14.34 -24.98 -11.91
N LYS A 74 13.87 -24.01 -11.13
CA LYS A 74 13.43 -24.26 -9.73
C LYS A 74 11.93 -24.10 -9.52
N ILE A 75 11.23 -23.29 -10.35
CA ILE A 75 9.82 -22.96 -10.11
C ILE A 75 8.91 -23.52 -11.22
N ASP A 76 7.62 -23.63 -10.92
CA ASP A 76 6.57 -23.93 -11.88
C ASP A 76 5.57 -22.76 -12.04
N THR A 77 5.61 -21.79 -11.13
CA THR A 77 4.73 -20.61 -11.15
C THR A 77 5.53 -19.35 -10.86
N PHE A 78 5.40 -18.36 -11.72
CA PHE A 78 6.02 -17.04 -11.57
C PHE A 78 4.94 -15.99 -11.34
N ILE A 79 4.96 -15.35 -10.16
CA ILE A 79 4.00 -14.29 -9.80
C ILE A 79 4.67 -12.92 -9.95
N VAL A 80 4.14 -12.13 -10.86
CA VAL A 80 4.61 -10.76 -11.14
C VAL A 80 3.92 -9.79 -10.19
N LEU A 81 4.69 -9.11 -9.35
CA LEU A 81 4.21 -8.20 -8.30
C LEU A 81 4.48 -6.73 -8.59
N THR A 82 5.38 -6.43 -9.51
CA THR A 82 5.83 -5.07 -9.82
C THR A 82 5.50 -4.70 -11.26
N ASN A 83 5.90 -3.48 -11.62
CA ASN A 83 5.81 -2.96 -12.98
C ASN A 83 6.21 -3.99 -14.01
N GLY A 84 5.34 -4.79 -14.45
CA GLY A 84 5.43 -5.78 -15.49
C GLY A 84 6.80 -6.35 -15.85
N ILE A 85 6.79 -7.51 -16.39
CA ILE A 85 7.92 -8.07 -17.13
C ILE A 85 7.61 -7.93 -18.62
N GLY A 86 8.62 -7.68 -19.45
CA GLY A 86 8.43 -7.58 -20.90
C GLY A 86 7.99 -8.91 -21.52
N ASN A 87 7.41 -8.84 -22.73
CA ASN A 87 6.93 -10.02 -23.46
C ASN A 87 7.99 -11.10 -23.64
N ASP A 88 9.25 -10.71 -23.84
CA ASP A 88 10.37 -11.66 -24.01
C ASP A 88 10.54 -12.51 -22.73
N MET A 89 10.42 -11.90 -21.56
CA MET A 89 10.50 -12.62 -20.30
C MET A 89 9.29 -13.56 -20.09
N ILE A 90 8.07 -13.12 -20.45
CA ILE A 90 6.88 -13.97 -20.39
C ILE A 90 7.06 -15.19 -21.31
N ASN A 91 7.50 -14.96 -22.55
CA ASN A 91 7.73 -16.02 -23.52
C ASN A 91 8.84 -16.99 -23.05
N LEU A 92 9.90 -16.46 -22.46
CA LEU A 92 10.98 -17.27 -21.88
C LEU A 92 10.43 -18.19 -20.76
N LEU A 93 9.71 -17.65 -19.80
CA LEU A 93 9.10 -18.42 -18.70
C LEU A 93 8.17 -19.53 -19.24
N LYS A 94 7.31 -19.19 -20.19
CA LYS A 94 6.40 -20.17 -20.83
C LYS A 94 7.15 -21.27 -21.61
N SER A 95 8.29 -20.96 -22.24
CA SER A 95 9.10 -21.96 -22.90
C SER A 95 9.70 -23.01 -21.96
N TYR A 96 9.76 -22.71 -20.66
CA TYR A 96 10.12 -23.63 -19.57
C TYR A 96 8.92 -24.24 -18.87
N ASN A 97 7.70 -24.10 -19.43
CA ASN A 97 6.43 -24.55 -18.84
C ASN A 97 6.11 -23.92 -17.46
N ILE A 98 6.61 -22.71 -17.22
CA ILE A 98 6.33 -21.95 -16.02
C ILE A 98 5.03 -21.15 -16.22
N LYS A 99 4.07 -21.29 -15.32
CA LYS A 99 2.84 -20.49 -15.30
C LYS A 99 3.17 -19.05 -14.89
N VAL A 100 2.61 -18.09 -15.62
CA VAL A 100 2.82 -16.65 -15.36
C VAL A 100 1.54 -16.03 -14.84
N VAL A 101 1.59 -15.47 -13.64
CA VAL A 101 0.47 -14.82 -12.96
C VAL A 101 0.80 -13.36 -12.70
N PHE A 102 -0.12 -12.44 -13.00
CA PHE A 102 0.00 -11.04 -12.60
C PHE A 102 -0.83 -10.77 -11.35
N GLN A 103 -0.16 -10.41 -10.26
CA GLN A 103 -0.79 -9.95 -9.02
C GLN A 103 -0.95 -8.43 -9.04
N ILE A 104 -2.18 -7.97 -9.16
CA ILE A 104 -2.53 -6.56 -9.30
C ILE A 104 -2.95 -5.97 -7.95
N MET A 105 -2.23 -4.95 -7.51
CA MET A 105 -2.43 -4.25 -6.24
C MET A 105 -2.81 -2.77 -6.43
N GLY A 106 -2.82 -2.28 -7.65
CA GLY A 106 -3.11 -0.90 -8.02
C GLY A 106 -4.24 -0.76 -9.05
N THR A 107 -4.66 0.46 -9.29
CA THR A 107 -5.73 0.78 -10.23
C THR A 107 -5.18 0.96 -11.64
N GLU A 108 -4.81 -0.13 -12.30
CA GLU A 108 -4.23 -0.12 -13.65
C GLU A 108 -5.15 0.58 -14.68
N TYR A 109 -6.46 0.34 -14.57
CA TYR A 109 -7.44 0.99 -15.42
C TYR A 109 -7.41 2.52 -15.29
N HIS A 110 -7.29 3.06 -14.08
CA HIS A 110 -7.23 4.50 -13.87
C HIS A 110 -5.93 5.10 -14.41
N VAL A 111 -4.80 4.42 -14.19
CA VAL A 111 -3.49 4.85 -14.72
C VAL A 111 -3.52 4.89 -16.25
N PHE A 112 -4.13 3.88 -16.88
CA PHE A 112 -4.26 3.84 -18.33
C PHE A 112 -5.19 4.95 -18.88
N ASN A 113 -6.28 5.27 -18.17
CA ASN A 113 -7.15 6.40 -18.52
C ASN A 113 -6.41 7.75 -18.41
N GLU A 114 -5.62 7.97 -17.37
CA GLU A 114 -4.80 9.18 -17.26
C GLU A 114 -3.80 9.29 -18.41
N TYR A 115 -3.17 8.17 -18.79
CA TYR A 115 -2.25 8.13 -19.94
C TYR A 115 -2.97 8.57 -21.22
N ILE A 116 -4.13 7.98 -21.53
CA ILE A 116 -4.88 8.32 -22.75
C ILE A 116 -5.35 9.78 -22.73
N CYS A 117 -5.85 10.26 -21.59
CA CYS A 117 -6.42 11.60 -21.49
C CYS A 117 -5.37 12.72 -21.42
N PHE A 118 -4.23 12.47 -20.78
CA PHE A 118 -3.28 13.50 -20.43
C PHE A 118 -1.88 13.24 -20.97
N ASN A 119 -1.68 12.17 -21.73
CA ASN A 119 -0.38 11.75 -22.28
C ASN A 119 0.71 11.72 -21.19
N THR A 120 0.38 11.13 -20.04
CA THR A 120 1.33 10.92 -18.95
C THR A 120 2.27 9.76 -19.26
N ASP A 121 3.40 9.67 -18.56
CA ASP A 121 4.29 8.52 -18.73
C ASP A 121 3.63 7.23 -18.27
N LEU A 122 3.52 6.25 -19.15
CA LEU A 122 3.11 4.89 -18.79
C LEU A 122 4.27 4.14 -18.16
N VAL A 123 4.06 3.66 -16.96
CA VAL A 123 5.01 2.79 -16.27
C VAL A 123 4.89 1.34 -16.77
N ASN A 124 3.68 0.92 -17.18
CA ASN A 124 3.41 -0.44 -17.66
C ASN A 124 3.13 -0.44 -19.16
N GLU A 125 3.82 -1.30 -19.89
CA GLU A 125 3.46 -1.60 -21.28
C GLU A 125 2.31 -2.62 -21.30
N TYR A 126 1.10 -2.17 -21.60
CA TYR A 126 -0.04 -3.06 -21.83
C TYR A 126 0.05 -3.65 -23.26
N LYS A 127 0.81 -4.71 -23.39
CA LYS A 127 0.89 -5.50 -24.63
C LYS A 127 -0.02 -6.71 -24.48
N ASN A 128 -0.69 -7.06 -25.56
CA ASN A 128 -1.55 -8.25 -25.64
C ASN A 128 -0.72 -9.54 -25.55
N THR A 129 -0.12 -9.81 -24.40
CA THR A 129 0.64 -11.02 -24.16
C THR A 129 -0.14 -11.88 -23.18
N PRO A 130 -0.68 -13.03 -23.63
CA PRO A 130 -1.43 -13.91 -22.78
C PRO A 130 -0.60 -14.40 -21.59
N VAL A 131 -1.17 -14.26 -20.39
CA VAL A 131 -0.64 -14.85 -19.16
C VAL A 131 -1.58 -15.94 -18.67
N ASP A 132 -1.19 -16.73 -17.69
CA ASP A 132 -2.00 -17.86 -17.24
C ASP A 132 -3.14 -17.43 -16.30
N ALA A 133 -2.96 -16.38 -15.52
CA ALA A 133 -4.00 -15.76 -14.69
C ALA A 133 -3.65 -14.32 -14.30
N VAL A 134 -4.69 -13.55 -13.97
CA VAL A 134 -4.57 -12.25 -13.32
C VAL A 134 -5.26 -12.33 -11.96
N TRP A 135 -4.51 -12.05 -10.90
CA TRP A 135 -5.02 -11.99 -9.52
C TRP A 135 -5.15 -10.54 -9.08
N ILE A 136 -6.33 -10.14 -8.68
CA ILE A 136 -6.67 -8.75 -8.38
C ILE A 136 -7.11 -8.64 -6.92
N SER A 137 -6.56 -7.67 -6.20
CA SER A 137 -7.00 -7.37 -4.83
C SER A 137 -8.48 -6.99 -4.77
N PRO A 138 -9.23 -7.38 -3.71
CA PRO A 138 -10.69 -7.27 -3.67
C PRO A 138 -11.22 -5.86 -3.92
N HIS A 139 -10.61 -4.85 -3.31
CA HIS A 139 -11.04 -3.45 -3.35
C HIS A 139 -10.89 -2.76 -4.72
N ILE A 140 -10.10 -3.36 -5.62
CA ILE A 140 -9.86 -2.82 -6.97
C ILE A 140 -10.33 -3.78 -8.07
N TYR A 141 -11.04 -4.85 -7.70
CA TYR A 141 -11.45 -5.88 -8.65
C TYR A 141 -12.37 -5.33 -9.74
N ASN A 142 -13.46 -4.68 -9.33
CA ASN A 142 -14.48 -4.20 -10.26
C ASN A 142 -13.95 -3.24 -11.35
N PRO A 143 -13.16 -2.19 -11.02
CA PRO A 143 -12.67 -1.28 -12.07
C PRO A 143 -11.61 -1.89 -12.98
N ASN A 144 -10.88 -2.93 -12.52
CA ASN A 144 -9.77 -3.48 -13.29
C ASN A 144 -10.10 -4.77 -14.05
N LYS A 145 -11.09 -5.56 -13.60
CA LYS A 145 -11.35 -6.91 -14.09
C LYS A 145 -11.43 -6.97 -15.62
N ASP A 146 -12.44 -6.35 -16.21
CA ASP A 146 -12.70 -6.48 -17.64
C ASP A 146 -11.56 -5.90 -18.50
N PHE A 147 -10.95 -4.80 -18.03
CA PHE A 147 -9.79 -4.20 -18.68
C PHE A 147 -8.61 -5.19 -18.73
N LEU A 148 -8.26 -5.80 -17.59
CA LEU A 148 -7.12 -6.70 -17.49
C LEU A 148 -7.37 -8.04 -18.17
N GLU A 149 -8.61 -8.55 -18.17
CA GLU A 149 -8.98 -9.76 -18.92
C GLU A 149 -8.78 -9.56 -20.43
N ILE A 150 -9.12 -8.37 -20.97
CA ILE A 150 -8.87 -8.04 -22.38
C ILE A 150 -7.38 -7.88 -22.66
N VAL A 151 -6.66 -7.17 -21.80
CA VAL A 151 -5.23 -6.87 -21.98
C VAL A 151 -4.39 -8.15 -21.93
N TYR A 152 -4.63 -9.01 -20.96
CA TYR A 152 -3.83 -10.21 -20.73
C TYR A 152 -4.45 -11.50 -21.31
N GLN A 153 -5.61 -11.40 -21.97
CA GLN A 153 -6.32 -12.51 -22.65
C GLN A 153 -6.51 -13.72 -21.72
N THR A 154 -6.87 -13.49 -20.46
CA THR A 154 -7.08 -14.51 -19.44
C THR A 154 -8.14 -14.08 -18.43
N ASN A 155 -8.61 -15.03 -17.62
CA ASN A 155 -9.56 -14.74 -16.57
C ASN A 155 -8.89 -14.04 -15.37
N ALA A 156 -9.58 -13.06 -14.81
CA ALA A 156 -9.19 -12.40 -13.58
C ALA A 156 -9.87 -13.04 -12.36
N HIS A 157 -9.12 -13.21 -11.29
CA HIS A 157 -9.61 -13.78 -10.03
C HIS A 157 -9.33 -12.82 -8.87
N ILE A 158 -10.23 -12.81 -7.88
CA ILE A 158 -9.99 -12.08 -6.63
C ILE A 158 -8.92 -12.83 -5.83
N ALA A 159 -7.86 -12.12 -5.46
CA ALA A 159 -6.83 -12.63 -4.56
C ALA A 159 -6.94 -11.95 -3.19
N PRO A 160 -6.74 -12.68 -2.08
CA PRO A 160 -6.75 -12.09 -0.75
C PRO A 160 -5.78 -10.91 -0.64
N TYR A 161 -6.20 -9.85 0.05
CA TYR A 161 -5.29 -8.79 0.44
C TYR A 161 -4.64 -9.17 1.75
N VAL A 162 -3.32 -9.33 1.76
CA VAL A 162 -2.57 -9.76 2.93
C VAL A 162 -1.65 -8.66 3.44
N TRP A 163 -1.50 -8.60 4.77
CA TRP A 163 -0.66 -7.65 5.48
C TRP A 163 0.10 -8.33 6.63
N SER A 164 1.22 -7.74 7.04
CA SER A 164 2.05 -8.25 8.14
C SER A 164 2.61 -7.09 8.98
N PRO A 165 2.57 -7.19 10.32
CA PRO A 165 3.21 -6.21 11.21
C PRO A 165 4.74 -6.31 11.23
N TYR A 166 5.33 -7.36 10.65
CA TYR A 166 6.76 -7.65 10.77
C TYR A 166 7.66 -6.44 10.50
N PHE A 167 7.41 -5.73 9.40
CA PHE A 167 8.23 -4.57 9.04
C PHE A 167 8.04 -3.37 9.98
N LEU A 168 6.85 -3.20 10.52
CA LEU A 168 6.59 -2.19 11.54
C LEU A 168 7.37 -2.49 12.81
N GLU A 169 7.34 -3.73 13.26
CA GLU A 169 8.03 -4.19 14.46
C GLU A 169 9.54 -4.02 14.33
N GLU A 170 10.12 -4.38 13.18
CA GLU A 170 11.55 -4.15 12.91
C GLU A 170 11.87 -2.65 12.88
N SER A 171 11.04 -1.83 12.25
CA SER A 171 11.23 -0.38 12.22
C SER A 171 11.11 0.26 13.61
N LEU A 172 10.18 -0.20 14.44
CA LEU A 172 10.03 0.26 15.83
C LEU A 172 11.30 -0.04 16.66
N LYS A 173 11.86 -1.25 16.51
CA LYS A 173 13.13 -1.62 17.18
C LYS A 173 14.25 -0.68 16.78
N MET A 174 14.37 -0.35 15.49
CA MET A 174 15.42 0.55 14.98
C MET A 174 15.33 1.96 15.56
N ILE A 175 14.13 2.48 15.79
CA ILE A 175 13.94 3.85 16.33
C ILE A 175 13.72 3.87 17.86
N GLY A 176 13.75 2.72 18.51
CA GLY A 176 13.56 2.61 19.96
C GLY A 176 12.16 3.06 20.43
N ARG A 177 11.13 2.82 19.63
CA ARG A 177 9.75 3.18 19.93
C ARG A 177 8.87 1.92 20.05
N ASN A 178 7.72 2.12 20.69
CA ASN A 178 6.64 1.13 20.80
C ASN A 178 5.42 1.61 19.99
N VAL A 179 4.21 1.22 20.39
CA VAL A 179 2.97 1.79 19.83
C VAL A 179 2.85 3.28 20.15
N TYR A 180 1.99 3.97 19.42
CA TYR A 180 1.64 5.36 19.70
C TYR A 180 1.14 5.51 21.15
N SER A 181 1.43 6.62 21.77
CA SER A 181 0.92 6.98 23.09
C SER A 181 0.30 8.38 22.99
N PRO A 182 -0.96 8.55 23.36
CA PRO A 182 -1.62 9.85 23.39
C PRO A 182 -0.84 10.88 24.22
N ASN A 183 -0.86 12.12 23.76
CA ASN A 183 -0.07 13.20 24.36
C ASN A 183 -0.86 14.15 25.27
N ASN A 184 -2.14 13.87 25.50
CA ASN A 184 -3.08 14.65 26.34
C ASN A 184 -3.18 16.15 25.96
N LYS A 185 -2.82 16.51 24.73
CA LYS A 185 -2.99 17.86 24.19
C LYS A 185 -4.23 17.91 23.32
N ASN A 186 -5.00 18.99 23.42
CA ASN A 186 -6.13 19.23 22.52
C ASN A 186 -5.67 19.64 21.11
N SER A 187 -4.55 20.38 20.99
CA SER A 187 -3.99 20.66 19.68
C SER A 187 -3.17 19.48 19.16
N LYS A 188 -3.53 18.98 17.99
CA LYS A 188 -2.94 17.76 17.41
C LYS A 188 -2.15 18.07 16.13
N ARG A 189 -1.10 17.28 15.90
CA ARG A 189 -0.37 17.22 14.63
C ARG A 189 -1.15 16.25 13.71
N ILE A 190 -1.59 16.76 12.57
CA ILE A 190 -2.34 15.98 11.60
C ILE A 190 -1.46 15.76 10.38
N SER A 191 -1.43 14.56 9.84
CA SER A 191 -0.61 14.25 8.67
C SER A 191 -1.40 13.50 7.60
N THR A 192 -1.08 13.79 6.34
CA THR A 192 -1.55 13.03 5.17
C THR A 192 -0.36 12.50 4.39
N PHE A 193 -0.47 11.27 3.90
CA PHE A 193 0.61 10.53 3.26
C PHE A 193 0.27 10.12 1.82
N GLU A 194 -0.70 10.79 1.22
CA GLU A 194 -1.12 10.46 -0.14
C GLU A 194 0.04 10.72 -1.13
N PRO A 195 0.31 9.77 -2.06
CA PRO A 195 1.52 9.82 -2.89
C PRO A 195 1.54 10.94 -3.92
N ASN A 196 0.40 11.58 -4.23
CA ASN A 196 0.27 12.68 -5.19
C ASN A 196 0.78 12.35 -6.60
N LEU A 197 0.69 11.07 -7.01
CA LEU A 197 1.18 10.59 -8.31
C LEU A 197 0.09 10.64 -9.39
N ASN A 198 -1.16 10.39 -9.01
CA ASN A 198 -2.33 10.39 -9.87
C ASN A 198 -3.56 10.91 -9.10
N TYR A 199 -4.70 11.07 -9.77
CA TYR A 199 -5.90 11.62 -9.15
C TYR A 199 -6.56 10.69 -8.11
N VAL A 200 -6.18 9.42 -8.07
CA VAL A 200 -6.75 8.42 -7.16
C VAL A 200 -6.40 8.72 -5.71
N LYS A 201 -5.17 9.22 -5.47
CA LYS A 201 -4.66 9.56 -4.14
C LYS A 201 -3.90 10.89 -4.17
N THR A 202 -4.57 11.96 -3.77
CA THR A 202 -3.99 13.31 -3.72
C THR A 202 -4.26 13.97 -2.38
N CYS A 203 -3.42 14.94 -2.04
CA CYS A 203 -3.56 15.75 -0.82
C CYS A 203 -4.64 16.85 -0.91
N LEU A 204 -5.33 17.03 -2.05
CA LEU A 204 -6.25 18.16 -2.22
C LEU A 204 -7.43 18.12 -1.25
N THR A 205 -8.11 16.98 -1.14
CA THR A 205 -9.22 16.83 -0.16
C THR A 205 -8.73 16.93 1.28
N PRO A 206 -7.63 16.29 1.70
CA PRO A 206 -7.00 16.54 3.00
C PRO A 206 -6.71 18.02 3.29
N ILE A 207 -6.20 18.80 2.33
CA ILE A 207 -5.98 20.26 2.51
C ILE A 207 -7.31 21.00 2.72
N ILE A 208 -8.36 20.66 1.98
CA ILE A 208 -9.69 21.27 2.15
C ILE A 208 -10.24 20.96 3.54
N ILE A 209 -10.09 19.73 4.03
CA ILE A 209 -10.50 19.34 5.39
C ILE A 209 -9.69 20.12 6.42
N ALA A 210 -8.38 20.21 6.26
CA ALA A 210 -7.50 20.95 7.17
C ALA A 210 -7.82 22.44 7.21
N GLU A 211 -8.12 23.05 6.07
CA GLU A 211 -8.57 24.46 6.01
C GLU A 211 -9.90 24.65 6.74
N LYS A 212 -10.90 23.79 6.48
CA LYS A 212 -12.19 23.84 7.20
C LYS A 212 -12.00 23.68 8.69
N MET A 213 -11.17 22.73 9.12
CA MET A 213 -10.84 22.50 10.51
C MET A 213 -10.19 23.73 11.13
N HIS A 214 -9.23 24.35 10.43
CA HIS A 214 -8.53 25.55 10.92
C HIS A 214 -9.46 26.77 11.03
N LEU A 215 -10.36 26.96 10.08
CA LEU A 215 -11.33 28.06 10.10
C LEU A 215 -12.33 27.93 11.25
N LYS A 216 -12.80 26.71 11.54
CA LYS A 216 -13.77 26.46 12.60
C LYS A 216 -13.13 26.34 14.00
N TYR A 217 -12.00 25.65 14.08
CA TYR A 217 -11.34 25.22 15.31
C TYR A 217 -9.84 25.51 15.29
N PRO A 218 -9.40 26.78 15.15
CA PRO A 218 -8.00 27.15 14.90
C PRO A 218 -7.03 26.65 15.96
N ASN A 219 -7.48 26.44 17.18
CA ASN A 219 -6.66 26.03 18.32
C ASN A 219 -6.49 24.49 18.41
N LEU A 220 -7.24 23.70 17.65
CA LEU A 220 -7.15 22.25 17.67
C LEU A 220 -6.11 21.69 16.70
N ILE A 221 -5.60 22.49 15.76
CA ILE A 221 -4.50 22.10 14.86
C ILE A 221 -3.21 22.76 15.36
N GLU A 222 -2.24 21.94 15.73
CA GLU A 222 -0.86 22.37 15.96
C GLU A 222 -0.13 22.53 14.62
N LYS A 223 -0.18 21.47 13.80
CA LYS A 223 0.52 21.37 12.52
C LYS A 223 -0.26 20.43 11.58
N PHE A 224 -0.30 20.76 10.29
CA PHE A 224 -0.77 19.85 9.24
C PHE A 224 0.37 19.57 8.27
N SER A 225 0.81 18.30 8.20
CA SER A 225 1.93 17.89 7.37
C SER A 225 1.45 17.09 6.16
N ILE A 226 1.86 17.48 4.98
CA ILE A 226 1.58 16.79 3.72
C ILE A 226 2.86 16.11 3.26
N PHE A 227 2.89 14.79 3.33
CA PHE A 227 4.01 13.98 2.84
C PHE A 227 3.93 13.75 1.34
N CYS A 228 5.03 13.31 0.72
CA CYS A 228 5.13 13.10 -0.73
C CYS A 228 4.74 14.33 -1.56
N SER A 229 5.00 15.54 -1.05
CA SER A 229 4.55 16.80 -1.63
C SER A 229 5.67 17.65 -2.22
N ASP A 230 6.91 17.22 -2.15
CA ASP A 230 8.08 17.93 -2.66
C ASP A 230 7.95 18.35 -4.13
N LYS A 231 7.39 17.50 -4.99
CA LYS A 231 7.16 17.83 -6.40
C LYS A 231 5.97 18.75 -6.65
N LEU A 232 5.12 18.99 -5.65
CA LEU A 232 3.97 19.88 -5.81
C LEU A 232 4.37 21.36 -5.76
N TYR A 233 5.49 21.69 -5.11
CA TYR A 233 6.02 23.05 -5.09
C TYR A 233 6.39 23.59 -6.48
N ASP A 234 6.75 22.70 -7.40
CA ASP A 234 7.11 23.06 -8.78
C ASP A 234 5.85 23.27 -9.66
N ARG A 235 4.65 23.16 -9.10
CA ARG A 235 3.37 23.30 -9.82
C ARG A 235 2.70 24.63 -9.49
N PRO A 236 2.73 25.65 -10.37
CA PRO A 236 2.20 26.98 -10.08
C PRO A 236 0.73 26.98 -9.63
N LYS A 237 -0.10 26.15 -10.25
CA LYS A 237 -1.53 26.04 -9.88
C LYS A 237 -1.77 25.43 -8.50
N PHE A 238 -0.87 24.59 -8.03
CA PHE A 238 -0.94 24.08 -6.67
C PHE A 238 -0.56 25.18 -5.66
N ILE A 239 0.49 25.95 -5.92
CA ILE A 239 0.89 27.07 -5.09
C ILE A 239 -0.19 28.15 -5.06
N GLU A 240 -0.78 28.50 -6.20
CA GLU A 240 -1.93 29.41 -6.29
C GLU A 240 -3.09 28.94 -5.40
N PHE A 241 -3.39 27.62 -5.43
CA PHE A 241 -4.47 27.04 -4.63
C PHE A 241 -4.21 27.12 -3.13
N VAL A 242 -2.99 26.92 -2.66
CA VAL A 242 -2.70 26.86 -1.21
C VAL A 242 -2.34 28.20 -0.59
N SER A 243 -1.81 29.14 -1.36
CA SER A 243 -1.20 30.39 -0.87
C SER A 243 -2.18 31.34 -0.17
N ASP A 244 -3.46 31.28 -0.48
CA ASP A 244 -4.52 32.09 0.11
C ASP A 244 -5.28 31.38 1.25
N LYS A 245 -4.93 30.14 1.56
CA LYS A 245 -5.59 29.39 2.63
C LYS A 245 -5.15 29.85 4.01
N SER A 246 -6.10 29.96 4.92
CA SER A 246 -5.87 30.44 6.29
C SER A 246 -4.83 29.58 7.03
N ILE A 247 -4.90 28.26 6.90
CA ILE A 247 -3.94 27.34 7.51
C ILE A 247 -2.50 27.56 6.99
N TYR A 248 -2.34 27.92 5.70
CA TYR A 248 -1.04 28.24 5.11
C TYR A 248 -0.53 29.59 5.61
N LEU A 249 -1.37 30.63 5.58
CA LEU A 249 -1.05 31.98 6.03
C LEU A 249 -0.67 32.00 7.52
N ASN A 250 -1.29 31.16 8.33
CA ASN A 250 -0.98 30.97 9.76
C ASN A 250 0.21 30.03 10.01
N LYS A 251 0.95 29.63 8.96
CA LYS A 251 2.16 28.79 9.06
C LYS A 251 1.94 27.44 9.76
N LYS A 252 0.76 26.86 9.58
CA LYS A 252 0.42 25.54 10.12
C LYS A 252 0.41 24.44 9.04
N LEU A 253 0.53 24.77 7.76
CA LEU A 253 0.62 23.84 6.65
C LEU A 253 2.07 23.62 6.24
N PHE A 254 2.52 22.35 6.24
CA PHE A 254 3.90 21.96 5.93
C PHE A 254 3.92 20.94 4.80
N PHE A 255 4.90 21.09 3.92
CA PHE A 255 5.13 20.20 2.79
C PHE A 255 6.39 19.39 3.03
N GLU A 256 6.23 18.06 3.08
CA GLU A 256 7.28 17.14 3.47
C GLU A 256 7.62 16.19 2.31
N ARG A 257 8.86 15.75 2.28
CA ARG A 257 9.31 14.69 1.38
C ARG A 257 8.75 13.34 1.83
N ARG A 258 9.05 12.31 1.05
CA ARG A 258 8.77 10.94 1.43
C ARG A 258 9.85 10.45 2.41
N TYR A 259 9.44 10.04 3.59
CA TYR A 259 10.29 9.44 4.61
C TYR A 259 9.77 8.04 4.99
N PRO A 260 10.57 7.21 5.69
CA PRO A 260 10.08 5.96 6.26
C PRO A 260 8.84 6.20 7.13
N ILE A 261 7.81 5.36 6.93
CA ILE A 261 6.48 5.62 7.50
C ILE A 261 6.48 5.68 9.03
N VAL A 262 7.17 4.76 9.69
CA VAL A 262 7.21 4.72 11.15
C VAL A 262 7.83 5.99 11.72
N PHE A 263 8.95 6.45 11.16
CA PHE A 263 9.54 7.72 11.54
C PHE A 263 8.56 8.89 11.36
N SER A 264 7.91 8.97 10.20
CA SER A 264 6.98 10.06 9.88
C SER A 264 5.77 10.08 10.81
N LEU A 265 5.24 8.92 11.17
CA LEU A 265 4.12 8.81 12.10
C LEU A 265 4.48 9.34 13.49
N PHE A 266 5.59 8.90 14.06
CA PHE A 266 5.98 9.30 15.42
C PHE A 266 6.43 10.75 15.51
N GLU A 267 7.14 11.28 14.52
CA GLU A 267 7.69 12.63 14.57
C GLU A 267 6.70 13.73 14.13
N HIS A 268 5.68 13.36 13.31
CA HIS A 268 4.83 14.37 12.67
C HIS A 268 3.33 14.18 12.88
N SER A 269 2.88 13.07 13.46
CA SER A 269 1.47 12.73 13.51
C SER A 269 0.96 12.48 14.92
N ASP A 270 -0.24 12.95 15.20
CA ASP A 270 -1.12 12.49 16.27
C ASP A 270 -2.43 11.95 15.66
N ILE A 271 -2.78 12.41 14.45
CA ILE A 271 -3.92 11.94 13.65
C ILE A 271 -3.44 11.75 12.21
N VAL A 272 -3.80 10.63 11.60
CA VAL A 272 -3.59 10.36 10.17
C VAL A 272 -4.87 10.65 9.41
N LEU A 273 -4.83 11.59 8.47
CA LEU A 273 -5.94 11.92 7.58
C LEU A 273 -5.65 11.38 6.18
N ALA A 274 -6.48 10.48 5.71
CA ALA A 274 -6.37 9.86 4.41
C ALA A 274 -7.59 10.13 3.53
N HIS A 275 -7.36 10.24 2.23
CA HIS A 275 -8.42 10.36 1.23
C HIS A 275 -8.01 9.65 -0.05
N GLN A 276 -8.92 8.85 -0.58
CA GLN A 276 -8.70 8.08 -1.80
C GLN A 276 -9.95 8.08 -2.70
N ARG A 277 -9.75 7.67 -3.96
CA ARG A 277 -10.80 7.37 -4.93
C ARG A 277 -10.48 6.01 -5.57
N ASP A 278 -11.38 5.06 -5.45
CA ASP A 278 -11.30 3.73 -6.08
C ASP A 278 -10.00 2.94 -5.76
N LEU A 279 -9.33 3.27 -4.63
CA LEU A 279 -8.14 2.56 -4.14
C LEU A 279 -8.17 2.49 -2.61
N GLU A 280 -9.16 1.76 -2.08
CA GLU A 280 -9.57 1.81 -0.68
C GLU A 280 -8.59 1.19 0.30
N TYR A 281 -7.77 0.18 -0.11
CA TYR A 281 -6.77 -0.38 0.77
C TYR A 281 -5.42 0.29 0.58
N ASN A 282 -4.70 0.42 1.68
CA ASN A 282 -3.33 0.91 1.69
C ASN A 282 -2.61 0.33 2.91
N TYR A 283 -1.41 -0.20 2.73
CA TYR A 283 -0.59 -0.67 3.86
C TYR A 283 -0.46 0.39 4.95
N LEU A 284 -0.29 1.65 4.56
CA LEU A 284 -0.24 2.77 5.50
C LEU A 284 -1.44 2.82 6.46
N TYR A 285 -2.65 2.51 5.97
CA TYR A 285 -3.85 2.57 6.82
C TYR A 285 -3.80 1.50 7.90
N PHE A 286 -3.39 0.29 7.53
CA PHE A 286 -3.17 -0.79 8.48
C PHE A 286 -1.99 -0.50 9.41
N ASP A 287 -0.89 0.05 8.88
CA ASP A 287 0.29 0.42 9.65
C ASP A 287 -0.05 1.45 10.74
N ALA A 288 -0.73 2.54 10.38
CA ALA A 288 -1.13 3.58 11.30
C ALA A 288 -2.08 3.06 12.39
N ALA A 289 -3.12 2.34 12.00
CA ALA A 289 -4.12 1.82 12.92
C ALA A 289 -3.55 0.71 13.84
N TRP A 290 -2.67 -0.16 13.33
CA TRP A 290 -1.97 -1.16 14.12
C TRP A 290 -1.07 -0.57 15.19
N LEU A 291 -0.41 0.55 14.87
CA LEU A 291 0.43 1.30 15.79
C LEU A 291 -0.37 2.17 16.77
N GLY A 292 -1.69 2.29 16.60
CA GLY A 292 -2.59 3.04 17.47
C GLY A 292 -2.79 4.50 17.08
N PHE A 293 -2.27 4.95 15.92
CA PHE A 293 -2.58 6.29 15.42
C PHE A 293 -4.02 6.34 14.92
N PRO A 294 -4.85 7.31 15.38
CA PRO A 294 -6.21 7.46 14.87
C PRO A 294 -6.18 7.76 13.37
N LEU A 295 -6.82 6.88 12.60
CA LEU A 295 -6.93 6.96 11.16
C LEU A 295 -8.29 7.52 10.77
N VAL A 296 -8.32 8.68 10.11
CA VAL A 296 -9.53 9.29 9.53
C VAL A 296 -9.46 9.09 8.01
N HIS A 297 -10.48 8.45 7.42
CA HIS A 297 -10.44 8.04 6.01
C HIS A 297 -11.83 7.93 5.36
N ASN A 298 -11.86 7.86 4.02
CA ASN A 298 -13.09 7.69 3.23
C ASN A 298 -13.22 6.32 2.53
N SER A 299 -12.51 5.30 3.00
CA SER A 299 -12.53 3.97 2.39
C SER A 299 -13.71 3.14 2.92
N GLU A 300 -14.74 2.93 2.08
CA GLU A 300 -15.97 2.21 2.47
C GLU A 300 -15.70 0.75 2.82
N SER A 301 -14.82 0.06 2.07
CA SER A 301 -14.51 -1.36 2.30
C SER A 301 -13.84 -1.64 3.65
N ILE A 302 -13.28 -0.61 4.29
CA ILE A 302 -12.66 -0.72 5.62
C ILE A 302 -13.24 0.30 6.60
N LYS A 303 -14.50 0.68 6.43
CA LYS A 303 -15.18 1.69 7.27
C LYS A 303 -15.17 1.39 8.76
N ASP A 304 -15.03 0.14 9.13
CA ASP A 304 -14.95 -0.29 10.54
C ASP A 304 -13.52 -0.22 11.10
N LEU A 305 -12.53 0.14 10.28
CA LEU A 305 -11.15 0.41 10.71
C LEU A 305 -10.96 1.91 10.88
N GLY A 306 -10.74 2.38 12.10
CA GLY A 306 -10.53 3.81 12.34
C GLY A 306 -11.82 4.63 12.31
N PHE A 307 -11.76 5.80 11.69
CA PHE A 307 -12.84 6.80 11.70
C PHE A 307 -13.24 7.17 10.28
N TYR A 308 -14.34 6.62 9.83
CA TYR A 308 -14.80 6.74 8.45
C TYR A 308 -15.61 8.03 8.23
N TYR A 309 -15.35 8.71 7.10
CA TYR A 309 -16.24 9.73 6.55
C TYR A 309 -16.61 9.39 5.11
N PRO A 310 -17.88 9.60 4.67
CA PRO A 310 -18.32 9.17 3.35
C PRO A 310 -17.80 10.10 2.24
N ASP A 311 -17.44 9.52 1.11
CA ASP A 311 -17.11 10.21 -0.15
C ASP A 311 -16.11 11.36 0.01
N PHE A 312 -16.53 12.57 -0.35
CA PHE A 312 -15.78 13.84 -0.22
C PHE A 312 -16.34 14.73 0.90
N ASN A 313 -17.03 14.15 1.90
CA ASN A 313 -17.67 14.92 2.95
C ASN A 313 -16.66 15.52 3.94
N ALA A 314 -16.02 16.61 3.51
CA ALA A 314 -15.05 17.34 4.31
C ALA A 314 -15.63 17.88 5.64
N GLU A 315 -16.93 18.16 5.68
CA GLU A 315 -17.60 18.61 6.90
C GLU A 315 -17.62 17.49 7.95
N LYS A 316 -18.04 16.27 7.53
CA LYS A 316 -18.06 15.11 8.42
C LYS A 316 -16.64 14.78 8.91
N ALA A 317 -15.63 14.82 8.02
CA ALA A 317 -14.23 14.61 8.40
C ALA A 317 -13.77 15.65 9.45
N THR A 318 -14.14 16.92 9.27
CA THR A 318 -13.84 18.01 10.22
C THR A 318 -14.41 17.73 11.61
N GLU A 319 -15.68 17.31 11.71
CA GLU A 319 -16.29 16.98 12.99
C GLU A 319 -15.68 15.74 13.66
N ILE A 320 -15.30 14.73 12.88
CA ILE A 320 -14.56 13.56 13.38
C ILE A 320 -13.21 14.00 13.97
N ILE A 321 -12.44 14.81 13.24
CA ILE A 321 -11.13 15.29 13.72
C ILE A 321 -11.27 16.13 14.98
N LYS A 322 -12.30 16.98 15.06
CA LYS A 322 -12.62 17.74 16.28
C LYS A 322 -12.83 16.81 17.47
N ASP A 323 -13.69 15.81 17.31
CA ASP A 323 -13.97 14.86 18.39
C ASP A 323 -12.71 14.09 18.81
N LEU A 324 -11.87 13.69 17.86
CA LEU A 324 -10.58 13.06 18.15
C LEU A 324 -9.64 13.96 18.94
N CYS A 325 -9.58 15.25 18.62
CA CYS A 325 -8.77 16.20 19.38
C CYS A 325 -9.22 16.32 20.85
N GLU A 326 -10.52 16.21 21.10
CA GLU A 326 -11.12 16.42 22.41
C GLU A 326 -11.21 15.12 23.24
N ASN A 327 -11.45 13.97 22.62
CA ASN A 327 -11.91 12.77 23.32
C ASN A 327 -11.07 11.49 23.06
N PHE A 328 -10.20 11.47 22.06
CA PHE A 328 -9.52 10.24 21.65
C PHE A 328 -8.64 9.64 22.74
N ASP A 329 -7.94 10.49 23.48
CA ASP A 329 -6.96 10.04 24.48
C ASP A 329 -7.63 9.17 25.59
N ASN A 330 -8.91 9.40 25.86
CA ASN A 330 -9.70 8.60 26.81
C ASN A 330 -10.17 7.25 26.25
N ASN A 331 -10.21 7.11 24.93
CA ASN A 331 -10.73 5.93 24.22
C ASN A 331 -9.62 5.14 23.50
N TYR A 332 -8.37 5.48 23.76
CA TYR A 332 -7.21 4.95 23.03
C TYR A 332 -7.09 3.43 23.10
N GLU A 333 -7.18 2.83 24.29
CA GLU A 333 -7.00 1.38 24.45
C GLU A 333 -8.10 0.57 23.74
N GLU A 334 -9.32 1.09 23.73
CA GLU A 334 -10.44 0.49 23.00
C GLU A 334 -10.19 0.58 21.48
N TYR A 335 -9.75 1.75 21.02
CA TYR A 335 -9.40 1.94 19.60
C TYR A 335 -8.29 0.99 19.15
N LEU A 336 -7.20 0.90 19.91
CA LEU A 336 -6.07 0.03 19.58
C LEU A 336 -6.50 -1.44 19.50
N THR A 337 -7.29 -1.89 20.46
CA THR A 337 -7.80 -3.27 20.52
C THR A 337 -8.69 -3.57 19.30
N LYS A 338 -9.68 -2.73 19.01
CA LYS A 338 -10.60 -2.89 17.88
C LYS A 338 -9.88 -2.85 16.54
N SER A 339 -8.91 -1.95 16.38
CA SER A 339 -8.12 -1.83 15.17
C SER A 339 -7.31 -3.10 14.89
N ARG A 340 -6.66 -3.65 15.87
CA ARG A 340 -5.89 -4.89 15.75
C ARG A 340 -6.78 -6.12 15.49
N GLU A 341 -7.92 -6.20 16.16
CA GLU A 341 -8.91 -7.24 15.89
C GLU A 341 -9.42 -7.15 14.44
N TYR A 342 -9.76 -5.95 13.96
CA TYR A 342 -10.19 -5.75 12.58
C TYR A 342 -9.10 -6.15 11.58
N ILE A 343 -7.85 -5.73 11.82
CA ILE A 343 -6.71 -6.02 10.93
C ILE A 343 -6.34 -7.51 10.93
N SER A 344 -6.67 -8.26 11.99
CA SER A 344 -6.34 -9.68 12.10
C SER A 344 -6.82 -10.53 10.92
N LYS A 345 -7.94 -10.16 10.28
CA LYS A 345 -8.46 -10.83 9.08
C LYS A 345 -7.60 -10.65 7.82
N PHE A 346 -6.70 -9.66 7.82
CA PHE A 346 -5.77 -9.40 6.72
C PHE A 346 -4.37 -9.96 6.97
N LEU A 347 -4.13 -10.57 8.13
CA LEU A 347 -2.82 -11.12 8.43
C LEU A 347 -2.43 -12.22 7.43
N TYR A 348 -1.16 -12.24 7.09
CA TYR A 348 -0.58 -13.22 6.16
C TYR A 348 -0.83 -14.69 6.56
N ASN A 349 -0.97 -14.94 7.86
CA ASN A 349 -1.20 -16.26 8.45
C ASN A 349 -2.68 -16.51 8.81
N ASN A 350 -3.58 -15.62 8.46
CA ASN A 350 -5.01 -15.89 8.58
C ASN A 350 -5.40 -17.04 7.65
N GLN A 351 -6.12 -18.03 8.18
CA GLN A 351 -6.41 -19.27 7.45
C GLN A 351 -7.25 -19.04 6.19
N GLU A 352 -8.15 -18.05 6.18
CA GLU A 352 -8.96 -17.72 5.01
C GLU A 352 -8.08 -17.16 3.89
N ASN A 353 -7.08 -16.34 4.21
CA ASN A 353 -6.13 -15.80 3.24
C ASN A 353 -5.25 -16.92 2.66
N VAL A 354 -4.74 -17.79 3.52
CA VAL A 354 -3.92 -18.96 3.10
C VAL A 354 -4.73 -19.87 2.18
N ASN A 355 -5.96 -20.22 2.57
CA ASN A 355 -6.85 -21.04 1.76
C ASN A 355 -7.20 -20.38 0.42
N GLY A 356 -7.46 -19.06 0.43
CA GLY A 356 -7.73 -18.31 -0.80
C GLY A 356 -6.58 -18.40 -1.82
N TYR A 357 -5.33 -18.29 -1.37
CA TYR A 357 -4.17 -18.51 -2.25
C TYR A 357 -3.97 -19.96 -2.65
N GLN A 358 -4.24 -20.93 -1.78
CA GLN A 358 -4.23 -22.35 -2.15
C GLN A 358 -5.22 -22.65 -3.29
N ASP A 359 -6.44 -22.10 -3.19
CA ASP A 359 -7.48 -22.29 -4.21
C ASP A 359 -7.10 -21.63 -5.54
N LEU A 360 -6.47 -20.45 -5.51
CA LEU A 360 -5.98 -19.77 -6.70
C LEU A 360 -4.89 -20.60 -7.41
N ILE A 361 -3.97 -21.18 -6.65
CA ILE A 361 -2.93 -22.08 -7.20
C ILE A 361 -3.58 -23.34 -7.80
N ASN A 362 -4.51 -23.97 -7.10
CA ASN A 362 -5.20 -25.17 -7.63
C ASN A 362 -5.89 -24.85 -8.97
N LYS A 363 -6.67 -23.75 -9.03
CA LYS A 363 -7.34 -23.30 -10.26
C LYS A 363 -6.39 -23.07 -11.43
N LEU A 364 -5.18 -22.59 -11.14
CA LEU A 364 -4.15 -22.33 -12.17
C LEU A 364 -3.70 -23.63 -12.88
N PHE A 365 -3.78 -24.76 -12.21
CA PHE A 365 -3.35 -26.07 -12.72
C PHE A 365 -4.51 -27.02 -13.09
N GLU A 366 -5.74 -26.75 -12.69
CA GLU A 366 -6.93 -27.54 -13.04
C GLU A 366 -7.39 -27.35 -14.50
N ASN A 367 -7.08 -26.21 -15.11
CA ASN A 367 -7.51 -25.83 -16.46
C ASN A 367 -6.51 -26.23 -17.58
N ASN A 368 -5.80 -27.37 -17.43
CA ASN A 368 -4.91 -27.92 -18.45
C ASN A 368 -5.47 -29.17 -19.10
#